data_7391a1fe47ae0d7025d30db9e0dcbca6
#
_entry.id   7391a1fe47ae0d7025d30db9e0dcbca6
#
_cell.length_a   1.000
_cell.length_b   1.000
_cell.length_c   1.000
_cell.angle_alpha   90.00
_cell.angle_beta   90.00
_cell.angle_gamma   90.00
#
_symmetry.space_group_name_H-M   'P 1'
#
loop_
_entity.id
_entity.type
_entity.pdbx_description
1 polymer ?
#
loop_
_entity_poly.entity_id
_entity_poly.type
_entity_poly.pdbx_seq_one_letter_code
_entity_poly.pdbx_strand_id
1 'polypeptide(L)'
;MAQNFSALESEYEDAVRGAVEDGSLAKADAYLASTHAAHRRGSLAWSAAPLILSSGQEQILAAAAETLGSVMNKVAALYLKDASFRARFGFTPEVEQLTLVPTGYEALVPLARVDVDFSGRTGALQVRGISVDGFTGLTSTVEVTRAEQMTSAYRAFAEKHPSIETPDSVDALVETLRATYRTWANANTGTHHADSPALGVVGYPEEADLDEVADICERLGEQGTYARFVDICSLRIEQAAGVSRLVDENGPIDCVYRLATTEEIATRVCPGTDALVEAARHGLACVVGGFSTWACATDALFDALRAPEAMSVFTDDEMAFIEAHVPAPGSESSVAGESLGLFVFDGKLAGVFPGAAEKDIMGESRDHVYRGCLIVRE
;
A
#
# COMPACT_ATOMS: atom_id res chain seq x y z
N MET A 1 -7.16 -29.40 -8.67
CA MET A 1 -6.27 -30.26 -7.82
C MET A 1 -5.30 -29.29 -7.15
N ALA A 2 -5.29 -29.21 -5.82
CA ALA A 2 -4.35 -28.35 -5.12
C ALA A 2 -2.92 -28.87 -5.40
N GLN A 3 -2.18 -28.21 -6.27
CA GLN A 3 -0.75 -28.44 -6.39
C GLN A 3 -0.12 -28.11 -5.05
N ASN A 4 0.77 -28.98 -4.61
CA ASN A 4 1.38 -28.91 -3.31
C ASN A 4 2.30 -27.65 -3.30
N PHE A 5 1.92 -26.58 -2.60
CA PHE A 5 2.70 -25.35 -2.42
C PHE A 5 4.18 -25.67 -2.08
N SER A 6 4.40 -26.66 -1.21
CA SER A 6 5.71 -27.17 -0.88
C SER A 6 6.48 -27.76 -2.08
N ALA A 7 5.80 -28.16 -3.15
CA ALA A 7 6.47 -28.75 -4.32
C ALA A 7 7.10 -27.69 -5.23
N LEU A 8 6.37 -26.58 -5.51
CA LEU A 8 6.91 -25.48 -6.33
C LEU A 8 8.05 -24.75 -5.61
N GLU A 9 7.90 -24.50 -4.32
CA GLU A 9 8.97 -23.89 -3.51
C GLU A 9 10.18 -24.79 -3.43
N SER A 10 9.99 -26.10 -3.15
CA SER A 10 11.10 -27.07 -3.10
C SER A 10 11.80 -27.19 -4.45
N GLU A 11 11.07 -27.17 -5.55
CA GLU A 11 11.63 -27.18 -6.90
C GLU A 11 12.48 -25.93 -7.17
N TYR A 12 12.00 -24.75 -6.74
CA TYR A 12 12.75 -23.50 -6.90
C TYR A 12 14.02 -23.49 -6.02
N GLU A 13 13.91 -23.93 -4.77
CA GLU A 13 15.07 -24.05 -3.86
C GLU A 13 16.14 -24.98 -4.41
N ASP A 14 15.75 -26.08 -5.08
CA ASP A 14 16.69 -26.98 -5.77
C ASP A 14 17.43 -26.25 -6.90
N ALA A 15 16.72 -25.40 -7.66
CA ALA A 15 17.32 -24.57 -8.70
C ALA A 15 18.26 -23.49 -8.13
N VAL A 16 17.94 -22.89 -6.97
CA VAL A 16 18.79 -21.91 -6.28
C VAL A 16 20.14 -22.52 -5.91
N ARG A 17 20.18 -23.78 -5.47
CA ARG A 17 21.44 -24.47 -5.17
C ARG A 17 22.36 -24.53 -6.39
N GLY A 18 21.83 -24.72 -7.59
CA GLY A 18 22.59 -24.64 -8.84
C GLY A 18 23.09 -23.23 -9.17
N ALA A 19 22.31 -22.21 -8.85
CA ALA A 19 22.63 -20.80 -9.15
C ALA A 19 23.79 -20.23 -8.30
N VAL A 20 24.09 -20.84 -7.16
CA VAL A 20 25.24 -20.43 -6.33
C VAL A 20 26.56 -20.61 -7.09
N GLU A 21 26.66 -21.67 -7.91
CA GLU A 21 27.93 -22.06 -8.58
C GLU A 21 28.20 -21.26 -9.85
N ASP A 22 27.19 -20.70 -10.51
CA ASP A 22 27.31 -20.03 -11.82
C ASP A 22 27.54 -18.52 -11.77
N GLY A 23 27.52 -17.93 -10.56
CA GLY A 23 27.73 -16.51 -10.33
C GLY A 23 26.53 -15.63 -10.67
N SER A 24 25.34 -16.19 -10.96
CA SER A 24 24.14 -15.42 -11.27
C SER A 24 23.58 -14.70 -10.02
N LEU A 25 23.76 -15.28 -8.82
CA LEU A 25 23.43 -14.61 -7.55
C LEU A 25 24.28 -13.36 -7.33
N ALA A 26 25.58 -13.39 -7.66
CA ALA A 26 26.44 -12.20 -7.53
C ALA A 26 26.00 -11.06 -8.46
N LYS A 27 25.40 -11.36 -9.62
CA LYS A 27 24.81 -10.34 -10.51
C LYS A 27 23.54 -9.75 -9.91
N ALA A 28 22.70 -10.57 -9.29
CA ALA A 28 21.50 -10.13 -8.60
C ALA A 28 21.86 -9.23 -7.39
N ASP A 29 22.86 -9.63 -6.59
CA ASP A 29 23.39 -8.78 -5.50
C ASP A 29 23.89 -7.43 -6.02
N ALA A 30 24.66 -7.42 -7.10
CA ALA A 30 25.18 -6.19 -7.71
C ALA A 30 24.06 -5.29 -8.25
N TYR A 31 23.00 -5.88 -8.79
CA TYR A 31 21.82 -5.15 -9.21
C TYR A 31 21.15 -4.50 -8.02
N LEU A 32 20.78 -5.25 -6.97
CA LEU A 32 20.12 -4.71 -5.78
C LEU A 32 20.97 -3.62 -5.11
N ALA A 33 22.29 -3.80 -5.05
CA ALA A 33 23.20 -2.78 -4.52
C ALA A 33 23.20 -1.47 -5.33
N SER A 34 22.72 -1.49 -6.57
CA SER A 34 22.61 -0.30 -7.44
C SER A 34 21.24 0.37 -7.37
N THR A 35 20.25 -0.24 -6.73
CA THR A 35 18.90 0.30 -6.57
C THR A 35 18.78 1.18 -5.32
N HIS A 36 17.77 2.02 -5.26
CA HIS A 36 17.46 2.81 -4.07
C HIS A 36 17.13 1.92 -2.86
N ALA A 37 16.54 0.74 -3.08
CA ALA A 37 16.19 -0.20 -2.03
C ALA A 37 17.36 -0.62 -1.12
N ALA A 38 18.62 -0.51 -1.60
CA ALA A 38 19.83 -0.84 -0.84
C ALA A 38 20.47 0.38 -0.14
N HIS A 39 20.22 1.62 -0.58
CA HIS A 39 21.03 2.77 -0.18
C HIS A 39 20.95 3.09 1.31
N ARG A 40 19.77 3.13 1.90
CA ARG A 40 19.57 3.51 3.30
C ARG A 40 20.09 2.47 4.29
N ARG A 41 20.17 1.21 3.87
CA ARG A 41 20.51 0.05 4.72
C ARG A 41 21.92 -0.48 4.49
N GLY A 42 22.65 0.04 3.49
CA GLY A 42 23.99 -0.39 3.11
C GLY A 42 24.03 -1.74 2.37
N SER A 43 23.07 -2.62 2.61
CA SER A 43 22.78 -3.84 1.85
C SER A 43 21.37 -4.31 2.19
N LEU A 44 20.59 -4.68 1.19
CA LEU A 44 19.30 -5.31 1.38
C LEU A 44 19.51 -6.80 1.66
N ALA A 45 19.12 -7.27 2.86
CA ALA A 45 19.08 -8.71 3.11
C ALA A 45 17.91 -9.31 2.33
N TRP A 46 18.19 -10.19 1.36
CA TRP A 46 17.19 -10.78 0.50
C TRP A 46 17.37 -12.29 0.37
N SER A 47 16.32 -12.99 0.01
CA SER A 47 16.33 -14.42 -0.31
C SER A 47 16.31 -14.60 -1.82
N ALA A 48 17.13 -15.53 -2.32
CA ALA A 48 17.05 -15.92 -3.72
C ALA A 48 15.85 -16.84 -4.04
N ALA A 49 15.05 -17.20 -3.03
CA ALA A 49 13.85 -17.99 -3.18
C ALA A 49 12.62 -17.10 -2.94
N PRO A 50 11.84 -16.76 -3.98
CA PRO A 50 10.65 -15.95 -3.89
C PRO A 50 9.52 -16.65 -3.14
N LEU A 51 8.50 -15.89 -2.75
CA LEU A 51 7.16 -16.45 -2.52
C LEU A 51 6.58 -16.90 -3.86
N ILE A 52 6.15 -18.15 -3.93
CA ILE A 52 5.53 -18.71 -5.14
C ILE A 52 4.08 -19.03 -4.84
N LEU A 53 3.17 -18.35 -5.53
CA LEU A 53 1.73 -18.56 -5.42
C LEU A 53 1.22 -19.33 -6.64
N SER A 54 0.37 -20.31 -6.42
CA SER A 54 -0.46 -20.89 -7.48
C SER A 54 -1.63 -19.96 -7.82
N SER A 55 -2.25 -20.13 -9.01
CA SER A 55 -3.46 -19.40 -9.38
C SER A 55 -4.57 -19.49 -8.33
N GLY A 56 -4.73 -20.66 -7.69
CA GLY A 56 -5.75 -20.83 -6.66
C GLY A 56 -5.46 -20.05 -5.38
N GLN A 57 -4.20 -19.96 -4.98
CA GLN A 57 -3.79 -19.18 -3.80
C GLN A 57 -3.93 -17.68 -4.06
N GLU A 58 -3.49 -17.24 -5.22
CA GLU A 58 -3.66 -15.83 -5.63
C GLU A 58 -5.15 -15.44 -5.67
N GLN A 59 -6.03 -16.31 -6.18
CA GLN A 59 -7.48 -16.07 -6.19
C GLN A 59 -8.06 -15.91 -4.76
N ILE A 60 -7.58 -16.68 -3.78
CA ILE A 60 -7.99 -16.53 -2.38
C ILE A 60 -7.57 -15.15 -1.85
N LEU A 61 -6.32 -14.75 -2.10
CA LEU A 61 -5.79 -13.45 -1.67
C LEU A 61 -6.50 -12.29 -2.39
N ALA A 62 -6.79 -12.44 -3.68
CA ALA A 62 -7.51 -11.45 -4.46
C ALA A 62 -8.95 -11.26 -3.96
N ALA A 63 -9.67 -12.35 -3.70
CA ALA A 63 -11.01 -12.29 -3.13
C ALA A 63 -11.04 -11.64 -1.74
N ALA A 64 -10.03 -11.93 -0.91
CA ALA A 64 -9.86 -11.28 0.39
C ALA A 64 -9.60 -9.77 0.23
N ALA A 65 -8.72 -9.37 -0.69
CA ALA A 65 -8.42 -7.97 -0.99
C ALA A 65 -9.67 -7.21 -1.47
N GLU A 66 -10.45 -7.80 -2.39
CA GLU A 66 -11.69 -7.19 -2.90
C GLU A 66 -12.73 -7.01 -1.79
N THR A 67 -12.92 -8.03 -0.95
CA THR A 67 -13.86 -7.96 0.17
C THR A 67 -13.43 -6.89 1.18
N LEU A 68 -12.16 -6.86 1.56
CA LEU A 68 -11.62 -5.87 2.51
C LEU A 68 -11.65 -4.46 1.92
N GLY A 69 -11.36 -4.29 0.62
CA GLY A 69 -11.48 -3.01 -0.07
C GLY A 69 -12.90 -2.47 -0.02
N SER A 70 -13.91 -3.32 -0.27
CA SER A 70 -15.33 -2.95 -0.13
C SER A 70 -15.68 -2.59 1.31
N VAL A 71 -15.28 -3.41 2.28
CA VAL A 71 -15.53 -3.19 3.72
C VAL A 71 -14.92 -1.86 4.18
N MET A 72 -13.65 -1.59 3.85
CA MET A 72 -12.98 -0.34 4.22
C MET A 72 -13.70 0.89 3.64
N ASN A 73 -14.09 0.87 2.38
CA ASN A 73 -14.85 1.97 1.78
C ASN A 73 -16.21 2.19 2.45
N LYS A 74 -16.92 1.12 2.83
CA LYS A 74 -18.19 1.20 3.57
C LYS A 74 -17.99 1.74 4.99
N VAL A 75 -16.92 1.32 5.68
CA VAL A 75 -16.56 1.85 7.01
C VAL A 75 -16.26 3.34 6.92
N ALA A 76 -15.43 3.77 5.97
CA ALA A 76 -15.11 5.18 5.78
C ALA A 76 -16.36 6.01 5.46
N ALA A 77 -17.24 5.51 4.59
CA ALA A 77 -18.51 6.17 4.27
C ALA A 77 -19.46 6.25 5.47
N LEU A 78 -19.56 5.19 6.26
CA LEU A 78 -20.39 5.18 7.48
C LEU A 78 -19.81 6.11 8.54
N TYR A 79 -18.48 6.11 8.72
CA TYR A 79 -17.77 7.01 9.62
C TYR A 79 -18.08 8.48 9.31
N LEU A 80 -18.06 8.86 8.04
CA LEU A 80 -18.37 10.23 7.61
C LEU A 80 -19.85 10.61 7.87
N LYS A 81 -20.75 9.65 7.75
CA LYS A 81 -22.20 9.88 7.78
C LYS A 81 -22.82 9.79 9.18
N ASP A 82 -22.32 8.90 10.03
CA ASP A 82 -22.94 8.53 11.31
C ASP A 82 -22.05 8.94 12.49
N ALA A 83 -22.51 9.94 13.26
CA ALA A 83 -21.78 10.45 14.43
C ALA A 83 -21.70 9.42 15.57
N SER A 84 -22.70 8.54 15.72
CA SER A 84 -22.67 7.49 16.76
C SER A 84 -21.67 6.40 16.42
N PHE A 85 -21.57 6.03 15.14
CA PHE A 85 -20.52 5.13 14.67
C PHE A 85 -19.13 5.76 14.80
N ARG A 86 -18.99 7.03 14.41
CA ARG A 86 -17.73 7.79 14.55
C ARG A 86 -17.19 7.83 15.97
N ALA A 87 -18.08 8.01 16.95
CA ALA A 87 -17.71 8.06 18.37
C ALA A 87 -17.05 6.76 18.88
N ARG A 88 -17.23 5.62 18.18
CA ARG A 88 -16.60 4.32 18.55
C ARG A 88 -15.10 4.34 18.39
N PHE A 89 -14.56 5.17 17.52
CA PHE A 89 -13.12 5.23 17.25
C PHE A 89 -12.34 6.00 18.32
N GLY A 90 -13.00 6.81 19.13
CA GLY A 90 -12.38 7.52 20.26
C GLY A 90 -11.28 8.50 19.86
N PHE A 91 -11.34 9.03 18.64
CA PHE A 91 -10.34 9.99 18.14
C PHE A 91 -10.37 11.30 18.94
N THR A 92 -9.22 11.96 19.04
CA THR A 92 -9.15 13.31 19.58
C THR A 92 -9.93 14.29 18.68
N PRO A 93 -10.38 15.43 19.21
CA PRO A 93 -11.10 16.42 18.39
C PRO A 93 -10.31 16.89 17.16
N GLU A 94 -8.97 16.97 17.27
CA GLU A 94 -8.07 17.37 16.19
C GLU A 94 -8.06 16.33 15.07
N VAL A 95 -7.92 15.05 15.42
CA VAL A 95 -7.96 13.93 14.46
C VAL A 95 -9.37 13.85 13.83
N GLU A 96 -10.43 13.93 14.62
CA GLU A 96 -11.80 13.88 14.09
C GLU A 96 -12.06 15.01 13.09
N GLN A 97 -11.61 16.24 13.37
CA GLN A 97 -11.75 17.36 12.44
C GLN A 97 -11.05 17.13 11.09
N LEU A 98 -9.89 16.48 11.11
CA LEU A 98 -9.18 16.10 9.88
C LEU A 98 -9.93 15.01 9.13
N THR A 99 -10.36 13.95 9.80
CA THR A 99 -11.07 12.85 9.15
C THR A 99 -12.38 13.26 8.48
N LEU A 100 -12.95 14.40 8.84
CA LEU A 100 -14.14 14.97 8.21
C LEU A 100 -13.85 15.87 6.98
N VAL A 101 -12.58 16.05 6.61
CA VAL A 101 -12.19 16.79 5.39
C VAL A 101 -12.58 15.96 4.16
N PRO A 102 -13.36 16.55 3.20
CA PRO A 102 -13.78 15.83 2.01
C PRO A 102 -12.60 15.37 1.14
N THR A 103 -12.70 14.20 0.55
CA THR A 103 -11.69 13.69 -0.41
C THR A 103 -11.87 14.26 -1.83
N GLY A 104 -13.13 14.55 -2.20
CA GLY A 104 -13.46 15.01 -3.55
C GLY A 104 -13.47 13.93 -4.64
N TYR A 105 -13.31 12.64 -4.27
CA TYR A 105 -13.42 11.47 -5.15
C TYR A 105 -14.22 10.34 -4.46
N GLU A 106 -14.68 9.35 -5.25
CA GLU A 106 -15.62 8.33 -4.76
C GLU A 106 -14.97 7.25 -3.89
N ALA A 107 -13.82 6.73 -4.33
CA ALA A 107 -13.11 5.67 -3.60
C ALA A 107 -12.48 6.26 -2.34
N LEU A 108 -13.17 6.22 -1.20
CA LEU A 108 -12.70 6.83 0.05
C LEU A 108 -11.38 6.21 0.56
N VAL A 109 -11.15 4.93 0.28
CA VAL A 109 -9.91 4.20 0.60
C VAL A 109 -9.31 3.64 -0.70
N PRO A 110 -8.63 4.49 -1.51
CA PRO A 110 -8.08 4.06 -2.78
C PRO A 110 -6.82 3.21 -2.63
N LEU A 111 -6.11 3.33 -1.52
CA LEU A 111 -4.84 2.68 -1.25
C LEU A 111 -4.84 2.10 0.17
N ALA A 112 -4.45 0.83 0.29
CA ALA A 112 -4.21 0.18 1.58
C ALA A 112 -3.18 -0.94 1.44
N ARG A 113 -2.50 -1.28 2.55
CA ARG A 113 -1.85 -2.56 2.76
C ARG A 113 -2.59 -3.30 3.87
N VAL A 114 -2.99 -4.52 3.59
CA VAL A 114 -3.63 -5.40 4.58
C VAL A 114 -2.67 -6.51 4.93
N ASP A 115 -2.25 -6.55 6.18
CA ASP A 115 -1.35 -7.58 6.69
C ASP A 115 -2.18 -8.80 7.14
N VAL A 116 -1.80 -9.98 6.65
CA VAL A 116 -2.51 -11.23 6.90
C VAL A 116 -1.54 -12.36 7.24
N ASP A 117 -2.00 -13.33 8.05
CA ASP A 117 -1.39 -14.64 8.10
C ASP A 117 -2.09 -15.54 7.08
N PHE A 118 -1.31 -16.18 6.22
CA PHE A 118 -1.82 -17.01 5.13
C PHE A 118 -1.15 -18.38 5.13
N SER A 119 -1.96 -19.42 5.14
CA SER A 119 -1.50 -20.80 4.97
C SER A 119 -1.63 -21.23 3.51
N GLY A 120 -0.55 -21.21 2.77
CA GLY A 120 -0.53 -21.66 1.38
C GLY A 120 -1.00 -23.12 1.19
N ARG A 121 -0.88 -23.96 2.24
CA ARG A 121 -1.30 -25.36 2.21
C ARG A 121 -2.81 -25.53 2.33
N THR A 122 -3.47 -24.74 3.18
CA THR A 122 -4.91 -24.91 3.48
C THR A 122 -5.77 -23.83 2.86
N GLY A 123 -5.19 -22.74 2.40
CA GLY A 123 -5.90 -21.53 2.00
C GLY A 123 -6.46 -20.73 3.18
N ALA A 124 -6.15 -21.12 4.43
CA ALA A 124 -6.60 -20.36 5.59
C ALA A 124 -5.92 -18.99 5.64
N LEU A 125 -6.70 -17.97 5.95
CA LEU A 125 -6.27 -16.57 6.02
C LEU A 125 -6.82 -15.91 7.27
N GLN A 126 -6.02 -15.05 7.92
CA GLN A 126 -6.48 -14.21 9.03
C GLN A 126 -5.87 -12.82 8.91
N VAL A 127 -6.71 -11.79 8.99
CA VAL A 127 -6.28 -10.39 8.98
C VAL A 127 -5.56 -10.05 10.28
N ARG A 128 -4.45 -9.32 10.19
CA ARG A 128 -3.66 -8.88 11.34
C ARG A 128 -3.71 -7.37 11.55
N GLY A 129 -3.67 -6.62 10.47
CA GLY A 129 -3.65 -5.17 10.51
C GLY A 129 -3.98 -4.56 9.16
N ILE A 130 -4.28 -3.28 9.16
CA ILE A 130 -4.55 -2.49 7.96
C ILE A 130 -3.79 -1.18 8.06
N SER A 131 -3.02 -0.85 7.06
CA SER A 131 -2.35 0.43 6.88
C SER A 131 -2.92 1.14 5.65
N VAL A 132 -3.33 2.38 5.81
CA VAL A 132 -3.92 3.19 4.73
C VAL A 132 -3.11 4.44 4.41
N ASP A 133 -2.18 4.79 5.28
CA ASP A 133 -1.31 5.95 5.18
C ASP A 133 0.14 5.49 5.38
N GLY A 134 1.08 5.94 4.53
CA GLY A 134 2.52 5.76 4.75
C GLY A 134 3.02 4.30 4.79
N PHE A 135 2.30 3.34 4.22
CA PHE A 135 2.77 1.96 4.16
C PHE A 135 3.97 1.81 3.21
N THR A 136 4.85 0.87 3.52
CA THR A 136 6.11 0.59 2.82
C THR A 136 6.14 -0.82 2.24
N GLY A 137 7.23 -1.16 1.55
CA GLY A 137 7.48 -2.48 0.97
C GLY A 137 7.08 -2.63 -0.49
N LEU A 138 6.61 -1.54 -1.12
CA LEU A 138 6.20 -1.53 -2.52
C LEU A 138 7.36 -1.82 -3.46
N THR A 139 8.43 -1.04 -3.34
CA THR A 139 9.56 -1.08 -4.27
C THR A 139 10.49 -2.24 -3.97
N SER A 140 10.73 -2.56 -2.70
CA SER A 140 11.62 -3.64 -2.29
C SER A 140 11.19 -5.00 -2.84
N THR A 141 9.89 -5.32 -2.81
CA THR A 141 9.37 -6.57 -3.38
C THR A 141 9.58 -6.63 -4.89
N VAL A 142 9.32 -5.53 -5.59
CA VAL A 142 9.50 -5.43 -7.05
C VAL A 142 10.98 -5.57 -7.42
N GLU A 143 11.87 -4.87 -6.73
CA GLU A 143 13.31 -4.92 -7.01
C GLU A 143 13.93 -6.29 -6.69
N VAL A 144 13.50 -6.92 -5.59
CA VAL A 144 13.93 -8.30 -5.28
C VAL A 144 13.41 -9.28 -6.32
N THR A 145 12.15 -9.16 -6.78
CA THR A 145 11.61 -9.99 -7.87
C THR A 145 12.45 -9.85 -9.15
N ARG A 146 12.84 -8.61 -9.51
CA ARG A 146 13.72 -8.35 -10.66
C ARG A 146 15.11 -9.00 -10.49
N ALA A 147 15.67 -8.91 -9.29
CA ALA A 147 16.94 -9.55 -8.97
C ALA A 147 16.87 -11.08 -9.11
N GLU A 148 15.80 -11.70 -8.59
CA GLU A 148 15.53 -13.13 -8.71
C GLU A 148 15.42 -13.55 -10.19
N GLN A 149 14.77 -12.76 -11.04
CA GLN A 149 14.65 -13.00 -12.48
C GLN A 149 16.01 -13.01 -13.22
N MET A 150 17.05 -12.39 -12.66
CA MET A 150 18.40 -12.40 -13.23
C MET A 150 19.15 -13.70 -12.96
N THR A 151 18.67 -14.54 -12.03
CA THR A 151 19.33 -15.78 -11.61
C THR A 151 19.11 -16.93 -12.61
N SER A 152 20.00 -17.90 -12.60
CA SER A 152 19.81 -19.15 -13.34
C SER A 152 18.69 -20.00 -12.72
N ALA A 153 18.44 -19.84 -11.42
CA ALA A 153 17.33 -20.49 -10.74
C ALA A 153 15.98 -20.10 -11.35
N TYR A 154 15.74 -18.81 -11.53
CA TYR A 154 14.53 -18.33 -12.20
C TYR A 154 14.40 -18.88 -13.62
N ARG A 155 15.49 -18.83 -14.42
CA ARG A 155 15.46 -19.34 -15.79
C ARG A 155 15.11 -20.84 -15.85
N ALA A 156 15.75 -21.64 -15.00
CA ALA A 156 15.46 -23.08 -14.93
C ALA A 156 14.02 -23.38 -14.49
N PHE A 157 13.49 -22.57 -13.57
CA PHE A 157 12.12 -22.69 -13.12
C PHE A 157 11.12 -22.23 -14.21
N ALA A 158 11.38 -21.10 -14.88
CA ALA A 158 10.54 -20.57 -15.95
C ALA A 158 10.49 -21.49 -17.21
N GLU A 159 11.55 -22.25 -17.49
CA GLU A 159 11.53 -23.26 -18.55
C GLU A 159 10.49 -24.36 -18.29
N LYS A 160 10.23 -24.69 -17.03
CA LYS A 160 9.25 -25.69 -16.63
C LYS A 160 7.85 -25.10 -16.42
N HIS A 161 7.80 -23.84 -16.05
CA HIS A 161 6.58 -23.10 -15.76
C HIS A 161 6.49 -21.84 -16.66
N PRO A 162 6.10 -22.01 -17.94
CA PRO A 162 6.17 -20.91 -18.93
C PRO A 162 5.16 -19.77 -18.67
N SER A 163 4.22 -19.96 -17.78
CA SER A 163 3.19 -18.97 -17.44
C SER A 163 3.41 -18.42 -16.01
N ILE A 164 4.50 -17.65 -15.82
CA ILE A 164 4.78 -16.96 -14.56
C ILE A 164 4.42 -15.49 -14.71
N GLU A 165 3.66 -14.97 -13.75
CA GLU A 165 3.40 -13.54 -13.60
C GLU A 165 4.15 -13.00 -12.39
N THR A 166 4.63 -11.75 -12.50
CA THR A 166 5.30 -11.01 -11.44
C THR A 166 4.55 -9.70 -11.22
N PRO A 167 3.69 -9.60 -10.20
CA PRO A 167 2.94 -8.37 -9.92
C PRO A 167 3.90 -7.20 -9.67
N ASP A 168 3.65 -6.05 -10.31
CA ASP A 168 4.38 -4.81 -10.06
C ASP A 168 3.47 -3.85 -9.27
N SER A 169 3.66 -3.82 -7.94
CA SER A 169 2.89 -2.99 -7.03
C SER A 169 3.16 -1.49 -7.23
N VAL A 170 4.33 -1.12 -7.76
CA VAL A 170 4.67 0.28 -8.04
C VAL A 170 3.91 0.78 -9.26
N ASP A 171 3.84 -0.01 -10.34
CA ASP A 171 3.02 0.33 -11.51
C ASP A 171 1.54 0.43 -11.15
N ALA A 172 1.03 -0.49 -10.33
CA ALA A 172 -0.34 -0.44 -9.84
C ALA A 172 -0.63 0.81 -8.99
N LEU A 173 0.33 1.23 -8.13
CA LEU A 173 0.24 2.48 -7.38
C LEU A 173 0.15 3.68 -8.33
N VAL A 174 1.04 3.77 -9.32
CA VAL A 174 1.06 4.86 -10.30
C VAL A 174 -0.26 4.98 -11.05
N GLU A 175 -0.80 3.85 -11.50
CA GLU A 175 -2.11 3.82 -12.17
C GLU A 175 -3.24 4.28 -11.25
N THR A 176 -3.24 3.85 -9.99
CA THR A 176 -4.25 4.24 -9.00
C THR A 176 -4.18 5.73 -8.68
N LEU A 177 -2.97 6.29 -8.48
CA LEU A 177 -2.79 7.72 -8.26
C LEU A 177 -3.36 8.54 -9.42
N ARG A 178 -3.07 8.14 -10.67
CA ARG A 178 -3.58 8.80 -11.87
C ARG A 178 -5.10 8.66 -12.04
N ALA A 179 -5.64 7.48 -11.76
CA ALA A 179 -7.08 7.22 -11.83
C ALA A 179 -7.83 8.07 -10.81
N THR A 180 -7.34 8.11 -9.57
CA THR A 180 -7.92 8.93 -8.49
C THR A 180 -7.87 10.41 -8.84
N TYR A 181 -6.72 10.92 -9.33
CA TYR A 181 -6.62 12.31 -9.78
C TYR A 181 -7.64 12.64 -10.89
N ARG A 182 -7.78 11.79 -11.91
CA ARG A 182 -8.75 12.00 -12.98
C ARG A 182 -10.18 12.04 -12.48
N THR A 183 -10.54 11.13 -11.57
CA THR A 183 -11.88 11.09 -10.96
C THR A 183 -12.14 12.36 -10.15
N TRP A 184 -11.15 12.77 -9.35
CA TRP A 184 -11.20 14.00 -8.56
C TRP A 184 -11.32 15.24 -9.46
N ALA A 185 -10.52 15.37 -10.51
CA ALA A 185 -10.54 16.50 -11.45
C ALA A 185 -11.90 16.62 -12.15
N ASN A 186 -12.50 15.50 -12.55
CA ASN A 186 -13.83 15.47 -13.17
C ASN A 186 -14.95 15.92 -12.20
N ALA A 187 -14.81 15.61 -10.91
CA ALA A 187 -15.78 16.00 -9.89
C ALA A 187 -15.64 17.47 -9.47
N ASN A 188 -14.44 18.06 -9.58
CA ASN A 188 -14.11 19.43 -9.12
C ASN A 188 -13.98 20.43 -10.28
N THR A 189 -14.95 20.49 -11.18
CA THR A 189 -14.93 21.28 -12.42
C THR A 189 -14.81 22.80 -12.24
N GLY A 190 -14.92 23.31 -11.01
CA GLY A 190 -14.77 24.74 -10.67
C GLY A 190 -13.34 25.24 -10.49
N THR A 191 -12.37 24.34 -10.49
CA THR A 191 -10.94 24.64 -10.33
C THR A 191 -10.15 24.33 -11.60
N HIS A 192 -9.02 24.99 -11.78
CA HIS A 192 -8.13 24.67 -12.91
C HIS A 192 -7.38 23.38 -12.63
N HIS A 193 -7.53 22.38 -13.48
CA HIS A 193 -6.84 21.12 -13.40
C HIS A 193 -5.82 21.00 -14.53
N ALA A 194 -4.64 20.47 -14.22
CA ALA A 194 -3.62 20.17 -15.20
C ALA A 194 -3.93 18.84 -15.90
N ASP A 195 -3.81 18.77 -17.23
CA ASP A 195 -3.91 17.51 -17.98
C ASP A 195 -2.78 16.53 -17.55
N SER A 196 -1.63 17.09 -17.20
CA SER A 196 -0.48 16.35 -16.63
C SER A 196 -0.15 16.94 -15.26
N PRO A 197 -0.68 16.35 -14.16
CA PRO A 197 -0.52 16.89 -12.82
C PRO A 197 0.92 16.80 -12.33
N ALA A 198 1.39 17.84 -11.62
CA ALA A 198 2.58 17.75 -10.80
C ALA A 198 2.22 17.00 -9.52
N LEU A 199 2.91 15.89 -9.23
CA LEU A 199 2.64 15.04 -8.10
C LEU A 199 3.67 15.26 -6.99
N GLY A 200 3.20 15.53 -5.77
CA GLY A 200 4.00 15.56 -4.56
C GLY A 200 3.80 14.28 -3.75
N VAL A 201 4.88 13.55 -3.46
CA VAL A 201 4.88 12.52 -2.43
C VAL A 201 5.19 13.23 -1.11
N VAL A 202 4.17 13.40 -0.27
CA VAL A 202 4.20 14.34 0.86
C VAL A 202 4.31 13.62 2.19
N GLY A 203 5.32 13.92 2.95
CA GLY A 203 5.55 13.34 4.28
C GLY A 203 6.56 14.12 5.10
N TYR A 204 6.85 13.63 6.30
CA TYR A 204 7.94 14.12 7.13
C TYR A 204 9.24 13.41 6.69
N PRO A 205 10.34 14.15 6.40
CA PRO A 205 11.57 13.53 5.86
C PRO A 205 12.20 12.48 6.77
N GLU A 206 12.03 12.63 8.08
CA GLU A 206 12.58 11.71 9.08
C GLU A 206 11.78 10.40 9.21
N GLU A 207 10.50 10.39 8.79
CA GLU A 207 9.61 9.22 8.85
C GLU A 207 9.51 8.50 7.49
N ALA A 208 9.66 9.25 6.39
CA ALA A 208 9.52 8.70 5.05
C ALA A 208 10.69 7.79 4.67
N ASP A 209 10.41 6.67 4.02
CA ASP A 209 11.41 5.90 3.29
C ASP A 209 11.75 6.62 1.98
N LEU A 210 12.76 7.51 2.04
CA LEU A 210 13.12 8.35 0.89
C LEU A 210 13.67 7.54 -0.30
N ASP A 211 14.19 6.36 -0.06
CA ASP A 211 14.67 5.47 -1.12
C ASP A 211 13.47 4.88 -1.87
N GLU A 212 12.45 4.39 -1.15
CA GLU A 212 11.19 3.94 -1.77
C GLU A 212 10.49 5.10 -2.52
N VAL A 213 10.46 6.29 -1.94
CA VAL A 213 9.91 7.49 -2.58
C VAL A 213 10.66 7.84 -3.87
N ALA A 214 11.99 7.72 -3.89
CA ALA A 214 12.78 7.98 -5.09
C ALA A 214 12.42 7.02 -6.22
N ASP A 215 12.28 5.72 -5.95
CA ASP A 215 11.83 4.71 -6.92
C ASP A 215 10.42 5.03 -7.47
N ILE A 216 9.49 5.41 -6.58
CA ILE A 216 8.13 5.80 -6.99
C ILE A 216 8.16 7.04 -7.90
N CYS A 217 8.96 8.06 -7.56
CA CYS A 217 9.09 9.27 -8.37
C CYS A 217 9.74 8.98 -9.74
N GLU A 218 10.75 8.11 -9.78
CA GLU A 218 11.38 7.66 -11.02
C GLU A 218 10.38 6.96 -11.93
N ARG A 219 9.62 6.01 -11.39
CA ARG A 219 8.59 5.27 -12.13
C ARG A 219 7.49 6.20 -12.66
N LEU A 220 7.04 7.19 -11.88
CA LEU A 220 6.11 8.22 -12.33
C LEU A 220 6.71 9.02 -13.50
N GLY A 221 7.99 9.38 -13.39
CA GLY A 221 8.73 10.11 -14.43
C GLY A 221 8.86 9.34 -15.73
N GLU A 222 9.21 8.05 -15.67
CA GLU A 222 9.27 7.15 -16.83
C GLU A 222 7.93 7.08 -17.58
N GLN A 223 6.83 7.18 -16.83
CA GLN A 223 5.47 7.20 -17.37
C GLN A 223 4.94 8.61 -17.70
N GLY A 224 5.82 9.64 -17.68
CA GLY A 224 5.51 11.01 -18.10
C GLY A 224 4.79 11.87 -17.06
N THR A 225 4.80 11.48 -15.77
CA THR A 225 4.26 12.29 -14.66
C THR A 225 5.43 12.88 -13.87
N TYR A 226 5.50 14.21 -13.77
CA TYR A 226 6.49 14.84 -12.90
C TYR A 226 6.12 14.61 -11.44
N ALA A 227 7.03 13.98 -10.70
CA ALA A 227 6.84 13.68 -9.28
C ALA A 227 8.09 13.99 -8.46
N ARG A 228 7.90 14.34 -7.19
CA ARG A 228 8.98 14.61 -6.24
C ARG A 228 8.53 14.35 -4.81
N PHE A 229 9.50 14.05 -3.94
CA PHE A 229 9.28 14.16 -2.50
C PHE A 229 9.07 15.61 -2.10
N VAL A 230 8.17 15.83 -1.15
CA VAL A 230 7.87 17.16 -0.58
C VAL A 230 7.80 17.03 0.93
N ASP A 231 8.68 17.75 1.63
CA ASP A 231 8.54 17.94 3.07
C ASP A 231 7.20 18.65 3.35
N ILE A 232 6.35 17.99 4.11
CA ILE A 232 5.02 18.52 4.44
C ILE A 232 5.09 19.93 5.05
N CYS A 233 6.12 20.25 5.82
CA CYS A 233 6.29 21.56 6.44
C CYS A 233 6.72 22.67 5.46
N SER A 234 7.15 22.31 4.24
CA SER A 234 7.49 23.27 3.18
C SER A 234 6.27 23.73 2.36
N LEU A 235 5.13 23.06 2.52
CA LEU A 235 3.90 23.37 1.80
C LEU A 235 3.34 24.75 2.16
N ARG A 236 2.76 25.42 1.19
CA ARG A 236 2.04 26.69 1.38
C ARG A 236 0.96 26.87 0.31
N ILE A 237 -0.03 27.69 0.61
CA ILE A 237 -0.97 28.16 -0.40
C ILE A 237 -0.41 29.46 -1.00
N GLU A 238 -0.29 29.46 -2.31
CA GLU A 238 0.10 30.65 -3.07
C GLU A 238 -1.10 31.14 -3.92
N GLN A 239 -1.32 32.45 -3.90
CA GLN A 239 -2.34 33.08 -4.71
C GLN A 239 -1.68 33.86 -5.84
N ALA A 240 -1.92 33.44 -7.09
CA ALA A 240 -1.42 34.09 -8.29
C ALA A 240 -2.55 34.27 -9.31
N ALA A 241 -2.69 35.48 -9.84
CA ALA A 241 -3.73 35.84 -10.83
C ALA A 241 -5.17 35.45 -10.42
N GLY A 242 -5.47 35.49 -9.12
CA GLY A 242 -6.79 35.16 -8.58
C GLY A 242 -7.05 33.65 -8.41
N VAL A 243 -6.04 32.80 -8.63
CA VAL A 243 -6.11 31.35 -8.44
C VAL A 243 -5.22 30.99 -7.24
N SER A 244 -5.80 30.25 -6.29
CA SER A 244 -5.07 29.66 -5.16
C SER A 244 -4.56 28.27 -5.55
N ARG A 245 -3.33 27.95 -5.19
CA ARG A 245 -2.69 26.64 -5.45
C ARG A 245 -1.86 26.18 -4.27
N LEU A 246 -1.82 24.87 -4.06
CA LEU A 246 -0.83 24.26 -3.18
C LEU A 246 0.53 24.25 -3.89
N VAL A 247 1.58 24.74 -3.20
CA VAL A 247 2.93 24.81 -3.76
C VAL A 247 3.97 24.43 -2.69
N ASP A 248 5.15 24.02 -3.15
CA ASP A 248 6.40 24.01 -2.36
C ASP A 248 7.41 25.00 -2.97
N GLU A 249 8.68 24.90 -2.64
CA GLU A 249 9.75 25.73 -3.21
C GLU A 249 10.00 25.47 -4.70
N ASN A 250 9.63 24.28 -5.19
CA ASN A 250 9.86 23.84 -6.58
C ASN A 250 8.64 24.08 -7.49
N GLY A 251 7.54 24.61 -6.96
CA GLY A 251 6.38 24.99 -7.74
C GLY A 251 5.05 24.32 -7.33
N PRO A 252 4.05 24.35 -8.21
CA PRO A 252 2.72 23.85 -7.89
C PRO A 252 2.67 22.31 -7.68
N ILE A 253 1.68 21.89 -6.87
CA ILE A 253 1.36 20.50 -6.61
C ILE A 253 -0.12 20.32 -6.88
N ASP A 254 -0.46 19.54 -7.92
CA ASP A 254 -1.83 19.29 -8.34
C ASP A 254 -2.39 17.99 -7.71
N CYS A 255 -1.49 17.04 -7.44
CA CYS A 255 -1.83 15.77 -6.80
C CYS A 255 -0.84 15.46 -5.68
N VAL A 256 -1.36 15.05 -4.55
CA VAL A 256 -0.59 14.63 -3.36
C VAL A 256 -0.78 13.13 -3.15
N TYR A 257 0.32 12.37 -3.13
CA TYR A 257 0.34 11.06 -2.48
C TYR A 257 0.81 11.27 -1.03
N ARG A 258 -0.10 11.09 -0.09
CA ARG A 258 0.13 11.39 1.32
C ARG A 258 0.77 10.21 2.04
N LEU A 259 1.98 10.40 2.55
CA LEU A 259 2.67 9.44 3.42
C LEU A 259 2.42 9.72 4.90
N ALA A 260 2.46 11.00 5.31
CA ALA A 260 2.19 11.39 6.69
C ALA A 260 0.81 10.92 7.13
N THR A 261 0.73 10.25 8.26
CA THR A 261 -0.53 9.73 8.81
C THR A 261 -1.44 10.88 9.25
N THR A 262 -2.74 10.62 9.33
CA THR A 262 -3.70 11.63 9.84
C THR A 262 -3.40 12.03 11.27
N GLU A 263 -2.93 11.10 12.10
CA GLU A 263 -2.55 11.38 13.50
C GLU A 263 -1.29 12.24 13.58
N GLU A 264 -0.27 11.97 12.76
CA GLU A 264 0.93 12.81 12.70
C GLU A 264 0.59 14.24 12.31
N ILE A 265 -0.27 14.43 11.29
CA ILE A 265 -0.70 15.75 10.84
C ILE A 265 -1.46 16.49 11.94
N ALA A 266 -2.28 15.78 12.73
CA ALA A 266 -3.02 16.35 13.85
C ALA A 266 -2.11 16.76 15.04
N THR A 267 -1.00 16.04 15.24
CA THR A 267 -0.12 16.21 16.42
C THR A 267 1.13 17.02 16.12
N ARG A 268 1.64 17.01 14.88
CA ARG A 268 2.86 17.70 14.45
C ARG A 268 2.53 18.88 13.56
N VAL A 269 1.75 19.83 14.11
CA VAL A 269 1.25 21.00 13.39
C VAL A 269 2.38 21.92 12.95
N CYS A 270 2.38 22.29 11.68
CA CYS A 270 3.24 23.33 11.08
C CYS A 270 2.46 24.08 9.99
N PRO A 271 2.93 25.23 9.50
CA PRO A 271 2.22 25.98 8.45
C PRO A 271 1.91 25.15 7.19
N GLY A 272 2.75 24.17 6.88
CA GLY A 272 2.55 23.28 5.73
C GLY A 272 1.43 22.25 5.95
N THR A 273 1.23 21.74 7.18
CA THR A 273 0.09 20.86 7.49
C THR A 273 -1.24 21.63 7.35
N ASP A 274 -1.27 22.89 7.79
CA ASP A 274 -2.45 23.76 7.61
C ASP A 274 -2.74 23.98 6.11
N ALA A 275 -1.69 24.25 5.32
CA ALA A 275 -1.80 24.43 3.88
C ALA A 275 -2.31 23.17 3.17
N LEU A 276 -1.85 21.97 3.56
CA LEU A 276 -2.34 20.71 3.01
C LEU A 276 -3.83 20.49 3.32
N VAL A 277 -4.22 20.72 4.58
CA VAL A 277 -5.62 20.58 5.00
C VAL A 277 -6.53 21.60 4.30
N GLU A 278 -6.06 22.85 4.13
CA GLU A 278 -6.77 23.88 3.38
C GLU A 278 -6.93 23.48 1.91
N ALA A 279 -5.85 22.98 1.29
CA ALA A 279 -5.86 22.52 -0.10
C ALA A 279 -6.88 21.37 -0.31
N ALA A 280 -6.89 20.39 0.58
CA ALA A 280 -7.86 19.29 0.53
C ALA A 280 -9.30 19.81 0.71
N ARG A 281 -9.53 20.66 1.70
CA ARG A 281 -10.86 21.18 2.03
C ARG A 281 -11.47 22.04 0.91
N HIS A 282 -10.63 22.76 0.19
CA HIS A 282 -11.06 23.69 -0.87
C HIS A 282 -10.84 23.14 -2.29
N GLY A 283 -10.43 21.88 -2.41
CA GLY A 283 -10.20 21.26 -3.71
C GLY A 283 -9.09 21.93 -4.53
N LEU A 284 -8.03 22.43 -3.87
CA LEU A 284 -6.89 23.07 -4.55
C LEU A 284 -5.87 22.05 -5.06
N ALA A 285 -5.86 20.86 -4.48
CA ALA A 285 -5.09 19.70 -4.91
C ALA A 285 -5.86 18.41 -4.62
N CYS A 286 -5.67 17.37 -5.43
CA CYS A 286 -6.15 16.03 -5.14
C CYS A 286 -5.25 15.41 -4.06
N VAL A 287 -5.79 15.09 -2.87
CA VAL A 287 -5.05 14.40 -1.81
C VAL A 287 -5.45 12.93 -1.80
N VAL A 288 -4.59 12.08 -2.39
CA VAL A 288 -4.77 10.62 -2.40
C VAL A 288 -4.30 10.06 -1.07
N GLY A 289 -5.13 9.21 -0.45
CA GLY A 289 -5.05 8.90 0.96
C GLY A 289 -5.71 10.05 1.76
N GLY A 290 -7.02 10.27 1.56
CA GLY A 290 -7.78 11.29 2.29
C GLY A 290 -7.79 11.00 3.79
N PHE A 291 -7.92 12.03 4.62
CA PHE A 291 -7.80 11.88 6.09
C PHE A 291 -8.83 10.92 6.72
N SER A 292 -9.98 10.71 6.07
CA SER A 292 -11.02 9.77 6.52
C SER A 292 -10.58 8.31 6.50
N THR A 293 -9.54 7.97 5.74
CA THR A 293 -8.97 6.61 5.70
C THR A 293 -8.50 6.15 7.08
N TRP A 294 -8.13 7.08 7.97
CA TRP A 294 -7.63 6.79 9.31
C TRP A 294 -8.58 5.94 10.16
N ALA A 295 -9.89 6.00 9.90
CA ALA A 295 -10.86 5.10 10.51
C ALA A 295 -10.60 3.60 10.19
N CYS A 296 -9.85 3.32 9.13
CA CYS A 296 -9.51 1.95 8.73
C CYS A 296 -8.12 1.49 9.23
N ALA A 297 -7.32 2.39 9.82
CA ALA A 297 -5.93 2.09 10.23
C ALA A 297 -5.77 1.80 11.73
N THR A 298 -6.82 1.92 12.52
CA THR A 298 -6.73 1.80 13.98
C THR A 298 -7.33 0.48 14.49
N ASP A 299 -6.87 0.01 15.65
CA ASP A 299 -7.40 -1.19 16.30
C ASP A 299 -8.91 -1.08 16.58
N ALA A 300 -9.43 0.13 16.76
CA ALA A 300 -10.85 0.39 16.93
C ALA A 300 -11.69 -0.09 15.72
N LEU A 301 -11.09 -0.22 14.55
CA LEU A 301 -11.77 -0.80 13.38
C LEU A 301 -12.28 -2.21 13.67
N PHE A 302 -11.48 -3.07 14.29
CA PHE A 302 -11.86 -4.47 14.54
C PHE A 302 -13.10 -4.60 15.43
N ASP A 303 -13.26 -3.69 16.40
CA ASP A 303 -14.49 -3.56 17.21
C ASP A 303 -15.64 -2.96 16.38
N ALA A 304 -15.34 -1.91 15.61
CA ALA A 304 -16.34 -1.18 14.84
C ALA A 304 -16.98 -2.04 13.74
N LEU A 305 -16.24 -2.99 13.14
CA LEU A 305 -16.75 -3.92 12.13
C LEU A 305 -17.92 -4.79 12.63
N ARG A 306 -18.01 -5.01 13.95
CA ARG A 306 -19.06 -5.80 14.60
C ARG A 306 -20.19 -4.96 15.20
N ALA A 307 -20.12 -3.64 15.04
CA ALA A 307 -21.14 -2.74 15.52
C ALA A 307 -22.45 -2.88 14.70
N PRO A 308 -23.64 -2.74 15.31
CA PRO A 308 -24.91 -2.87 14.58
C PRO A 308 -25.01 -1.92 13.38
N GLU A 309 -24.43 -0.72 13.50
CA GLU A 309 -24.40 0.27 12.42
C GLU A 309 -23.60 -0.25 11.21
N ALA A 310 -22.43 -0.84 11.43
CA ALA A 310 -21.58 -1.42 10.39
C ALA A 310 -22.24 -2.66 9.76
N MET A 311 -22.79 -3.54 10.57
CA MET A 311 -23.51 -4.74 10.10
C MET A 311 -24.71 -4.37 9.22
N SER A 312 -25.30 -3.21 9.37
CA SER A 312 -26.42 -2.76 8.54
C SER A 312 -26.07 -2.37 7.12
N VAL A 313 -24.77 -2.14 6.83
CA VAL A 313 -24.28 -1.71 5.50
C VAL A 313 -23.45 -2.81 4.80
N PHE A 314 -23.07 -3.86 5.50
CA PHE A 314 -22.36 -5.01 4.93
C PHE A 314 -23.33 -5.99 4.26
N THR A 315 -22.83 -6.66 3.24
CA THR A 315 -23.52 -7.81 2.64
C THR A 315 -23.36 -9.05 3.52
N ASP A 316 -24.17 -10.07 3.30
CA ASP A 316 -24.06 -11.35 4.01
C ASP A 316 -22.68 -11.99 3.81
N ASP A 317 -22.12 -11.89 2.60
CA ASP A 317 -20.78 -12.43 2.27
C ASP A 317 -19.68 -11.65 3.00
N GLU A 318 -19.77 -10.31 3.08
CA GLU A 318 -18.83 -9.50 3.85
C GLU A 318 -18.91 -9.80 5.34
N MET A 319 -20.10 -9.97 5.89
CA MET A 319 -20.27 -10.36 7.30
C MET A 319 -19.67 -11.73 7.57
N ALA A 320 -19.92 -12.71 6.69
CA ALA A 320 -19.33 -14.05 6.80
C ALA A 320 -17.79 -14.01 6.72
N PHE A 321 -17.25 -13.17 5.83
CA PHE A 321 -15.81 -12.96 5.71
C PHE A 321 -15.22 -12.36 6.99
N ILE A 322 -15.84 -11.30 7.53
CA ILE A 322 -15.40 -10.65 8.78
C ILE A 322 -15.41 -11.64 9.94
N GLU A 323 -16.44 -12.45 10.06
CA GLU A 323 -16.56 -13.47 11.10
C GLU A 323 -15.46 -14.53 11.00
N ALA A 324 -15.14 -14.97 9.77
CA ALA A 324 -14.19 -16.06 9.52
C ALA A 324 -12.72 -15.60 9.56
N HIS A 325 -12.40 -14.38 9.12
CA HIS A 325 -11.04 -13.97 8.81
C HIS A 325 -10.55 -12.75 9.59
N VAL A 326 -11.43 -11.97 10.21
CA VAL A 326 -11.02 -10.83 11.03
C VAL A 326 -11.05 -11.25 12.49
N PRO A 327 -9.93 -11.19 13.22
CA PRO A 327 -9.88 -11.63 14.61
C PRO A 327 -10.81 -10.77 15.49
N ALA A 328 -11.33 -11.36 16.56
CA ALA A 328 -11.98 -10.57 17.60
C ALA A 328 -10.91 -9.72 18.30
N PRO A 329 -11.27 -8.52 18.79
CA PRO A 329 -10.32 -7.66 19.50
C PRO A 329 -9.57 -8.38 20.60
N GLY A 330 -8.23 -8.25 20.62
CA GLY A 330 -7.37 -8.89 21.61
C GLY A 330 -7.16 -10.40 21.41
N SER A 331 -7.64 -11.01 20.32
CA SER A 331 -7.35 -12.40 19.99
C SER A 331 -6.05 -12.50 19.18
N GLU A 332 -5.27 -13.55 19.42
CA GLU A 332 -4.07 -13.88 18.64
C GLU A 332 -4.48 -14.60 17.33
N SER A 333 -3.62 -14.51 16.32
CA SER A 333 -3.82 -15.27 15.08
C SER A 333 -3.77 -16.78 15.35
N SER A 334 -4.73 -17.49 14.80
CA SER A 334 -4.80 -18.95 14.85
C SER A 334 -4.29 -19.63 13.58
N VAL A 335 -3.95 -18.84 12.54
CA VAL A 335 -3.48 -19.36 11.26
C VAL A 335 -1.97 -19.54 11.30
N ALA A 336 -1.53 -20.79 11.19
CA ALA A 336 -0.11 -21.10 11.01
C ALA A 336 0.25 -20.98 9.53
N GLY A 337 0.98 -19.94 9.18
CA GLY A 337 1.34 -19.63 7.80
C GLY A 337 2.40 -18.55 7.70
N GLU A 338 2.54 -17.97 6.52
CA GLU A 338 3.40 -16.82 6.28
C GLU A 338 2.63 -15.52 6.55
N SER A 339 3.32 -14.53 7.11
CA SER A 339 2.80 -13.17 7.18
C SER A 339 2.99 -12.47 5.85
N LEU A 340 1.90 -12.01 5.24
CA LEU A 340 1.88 -11.35 3.94
C LEU A 340 1.24 -9.96 4.06
N GLY A 341 1.81 -8.97 3.38
CA GLY A 341 1.15 -7.69 3.13
C GLY A 341 0.45 -7.72 1.78
N LEU A 342 -0.85 -7.55 1.75
CA LEU A 342 -1.63 -7.43 0.52
C LEU A 342 -1.75 -5.96 0.15
N PHE A 343 -1.17 -5.53 -0.96
CA PHE A 343 -1.45 -4.20 -1.50
C PHE A 343 -2.84 -4.21 -2.14
N VAL A 344 -3.75 -3.42 -1.59
CA VAL A 344 -5.14 -3.32 -2.02
C VAL A 344 -5.35 -1.92 -2.60
N PHE A 345 -5.37 -1.82 -3.93
CA PHE A 345 -5.52 -0.56 -4.63
C PHE A 345 -6.83 -0.55 -5.42
N ASP A 346 -7.61 0.51 -5.23
CA ASP A 346 -8.97 0.62 -5.79
C ASP A 346 -9.81 -0.65 -5.56
N GLY A 347 -9.67 -1.23 -4.35
CA GLY A 347 -10.36 -2.44 -3.93
C GLY A 347 -9.88 -3.73 -4.58
N LYS A 348 -8.71 -3.77 -5.22
CA LYS A 348 -8.15 -4.96 -5.90
C LYS A 348 -6.78 -5.32 -5.35
N LEU A 349 -6.43 -6.60 -5.42
CA LEU A 349 -5.08 -7.05 -5.13
C LEU A 349 -4.11 -6.50 -6.19
N ALA A 350 -3.19 -5.64 -5.76
CA ALA A 350 -2.18 -5.00 -6.61
C ALA A 350 -0.80 -5.65 -6.50
N GLY A 351 -0.57 -6.43 -5.45
CA GLY A 351 0.68 -7.12 -5.19
C GLY A 351 0.69 -7.74 -3.81
N VAL A 352 1.70 -8.53 -3.54
CA VAL A 352 1.91 -9.21 -2.26
C VAL A 352 3.31 -8.89 -1.76
N PHE A 353 3.40 -8.43 -0.52
CA PHE A 353 4.66 -8.23 0.21
C PHE A 353 4.91 -9.44 1.12
N PRO A 354 5.88 -10.32 0.80
CA PRO A 354 6.21 -11.46 1.63
C PRO A 354 6.94 -11.05 2.90
N GLY A 355 6.53 -11.58 4.05
CA GLY A 355 7.22 -11.37 5.32
C GLY A 355 6.80 -10.11 6.09
N ALA A 356 5.58 -9.59 5.89
CA ALA A 356 5.02 -8.52 6.71
C ALA A 356 4.94 -8.95 8.18
N ALA A 357 5.89 -8.52 9.00
CA ALA A 357 5.89 -8.79 10.45
C ALA A 357 5.20 -7.66 11.22
N GLU A 358 4.64 -7.99 12.40
CA GLU A 358 3.88 -7.06 13.27
C GLU A 358 4.57 -5.74 13.64
N LYS A 359 5.87 -5.62 13.39
CA LYS A 359 6.68 -4.43 13.73
C LYS A 359 7.06 -3.55 12.55
N ASP A 360 6.69 -3.92 11.32
CA ASP A 360 7.02 -3.13 10.13
C ASP A 360 6.10 -1.91 9.94
N ILE A 361 5.14 -1.70 10.84
CA ILE A 361 4.24 -0.54 10.77
C ILE A 361 4.97 0.77 11.11
N MET A 362 6.04 0.74 11.90
CA MET A 362 6.81 1.93 12.31
C MET A 362 8.23 1.64 12.86
N GLY A 363 8.83 0.50 12.60
CA GLY A 363 10.13 0.19 13.21
C GLY A 363 10.93 -0.85 12.45
N GLU A 364 12.05 -0.41 11.93
CA GLU A 364 13.07 -1.23 11.28
C GLU A 364 13.35 -2.52 12.06
N SER A 365 12.82 -3.65 11.59
CA SER A 365 13.39 -4.93 11.95
C SER A 365 14.70 -5.06 11.16
N ARG A 366 15.85 -4.94 11.82
CA ARG A 366 17.18 -5.12 11.21
C ARG A 366 17.41 -6.51 10.63
N ASP A 367 16.48 -7.44 10.84
CA ASP A 367 16.58 -8.86 10.48
C ASP A 367 15.55 -9.28 9.41
N HIS A 368 14.88 -8.31 8.74
CA HIS A 368 13.92 -8.64 7.68
C HIS A 368 14.66 -9.10 6.43
N VAL A 369 14.29 -10.30 5.93
CA VAL A 369 14.80 -10.86 4.68
C VAL A 369 13.73 -10.66 3.60
N TYR A 370 14.01 -9.78 2.66
CA TYR A 370 13.10 -9.47 1.56
C TYR A 370 13.03 -10.62 0.57
N ARG A 371 11.85 -10.87 0.03
CA ARG A 371 11.54 -11.88 -0.99
C ARG A 371 10.74 -11.24 -2.11
N GLY A 372 10.94 -11.72 -3.33
CA GLY A 372 10.03 -11.43 -4.44
C GLY A 372 8.75 -12.26 -4.37
N CYS A 373 7.86 -12.03 -5.32
CA CYS A 373 6.60 -12.78 -5.46
C CYS A 373 6.40 -13.22 -6.91
N LEU A 374 6.21 -14.52 -7.12
CA LEU A 374 5.89 -15.13 -8.40
C LEU A 374 4.50 -15.77 -8.34
N ILE A 375 3.71 -15.62 -9.39
CA ILE A 375 2.42 -16.31 -9.56
C ILE A 375 2.54 -17.28 -10.72
N VAL A 376 2.38 -18.58 -10.46
CA VAL A 376 2.40 -19.61 -11.49
C VAL A 376 0.97 -19.84 -11.98
N ARG A 377 0.75 -19.58 -13.27
CA ARG A 377 -0.50 -19.86 -13.97
C ARG A 377 -0.48 -21.28 -14.53
N GLU A 378 -1.52 -22.06 -14.26
CA GLU A 378 -1.71 -23.41 -14.85
C GLU A 378 -2.33 -23.32 -16.25
#